data_06d3bedf2b1a09095b552fc80988fb12
#
_entry.id   06d3bedf2b1a09095b552fc80988fb12
#
_cell.length_a   1.000
_cell.length_b   1.000
_cell.length_c   1.000
_cell.angle_alpha   90.00
_cell.angle_beta   90.00
_cell.angle_gamma   90.00
#
_symmetry.space_group_name_H-M   'P 1'
#
loop_
_entity.id
_entity.type
_entity.pdbx_description
1 polymer ?
#
loop_
_entity_poly.entity_id
_entity_poly.type
_entity_poly.pdbx_seq_one_letter_code
_entity_poly.pdbx_strand_id
1 'polypeptide(L)'
;MSINLLLPTEDTPVIWRGPVLANMVKQFWTDVIWGDVDYLFVDMPPGTGDVPLTAFQSLPIEGIVIVTSPQDLVKMIVKKAFNMAEMMKIPVLGIVENYSYVKCPDCGKEIKSSVRAILMRSQQS
;
A
#
# COMPACT_ATOMS: atom_id res chain seq x y z
N MET A 1 12.26 -8.92 0.32
CA MET A 1 11.92 -10.16 -0.40
C MET A 1 10.76 -9.89 -1.36
N SER A 2 10.78 -10.44 -2.54
CA SER A 2 9.72 -10.26 -3.55
C SER A 2 9.53 -11.55 -4.34
N ILE A 3 8.31 -11.79 -4.83
CA ILE A 3 7.98 -12.91 -5.74
C ILE A 3 8.88 -12.88 -6.99
N ASN A 4 9.21 -11.70 -7.51
CA ASN A 4 10.07 -11.57 -8.68
C ASN A 4 11.44 -12.22 -8.50
N LEU A 5 11.94 -12.37 -7.28
CA LEU A 5 13.21 -13.05 -6.99
C LEU A 5 13.12 -14.58 -7.13
N LEU A 6 11.92 -15.12 -7.23
CA LEU A 6 11.65 -16.56 -7.36
C LEU A 6 11.24 -16.95 -8.78
N LEU A 7 11.10 -15.97 -9.68
CA LEU A 7 10.73 -16.21 -11.08
C LEU A 7 11.96 -16.47 -11.93
N PRO A 8 11.84 -17.30 -12.98
CA PRO A 8 12.94 -17.60 -13.90
C PRO A 8 13.41 -16.38 -14.68
N THR A 9 12.50 -15.47 -15.02
CA THR A 9 12.76 -14.20 -15.71
C THR A 9 11.89 -13.09 -15.16
N GLU A 10 12.33 -11.83 -15.27
CA GLU A 10 11.60 -10.66 -14.80
C GLU A 10 10.24 -10.47 -15.48
N ASP A 11 10.12 -10.93 -16.72
CA ASP A 11 8.90 -10.81 -17.54
C ASP A 11 7.90 -11.95 -17.32
N THR A 12 8.21 -12.92 -16.47
CA THR A 12 7.31 -14.05 -16.23
C THR A 12 6.09 -13.58 -15.44
N PRO A 13 4.86 -13.70 -15.99
CA PRO A 13 3.67 -13.30 -15.29
C PRO A 13 3.36 -14.26 -14.11
N VAL A 14 3.01 -13.69 -12.97
CA VAL A 14 2.55 -14.47 -11.81
C VAL A 14 1.06 -14.77 -11.96
N ILE A 15 0.72 -15.99 -12.37
CA ILE A 15 -0.67 -16.44 -12.55
C ILE A 15 -1.11 -17.26 -11.32
N TRP A 16 -0.73 -16.85 -10.14
CA TRP A 16 -1.08 -17.56 -8.93
C TRP A 16 -2.38 -17.02 -8.32
N ARG A 17 -3.23 -17.93 -7.88
CA ARG A 17 -4.50 -17.60 -7.24
C ARG A 17 -4.36 -17.55 -5.71
N GLY A 18 -5.34 -16.96 -5.04
CA GLY A 18 -5.37 -16.66 -3.61
C GLY A 18 -4.66 -17.64 -2.68
N PRO A 19 -4.99 -18.95 -2.68
CA PRO A 19 -4.37 -19.91 -1.75
C PRO A 19 -2.86 -20.06 -1.94
N VAL A 20 -2.36 -19.98 -3.19
CA VAL A 20 -0.92 -20.06 -3.48
C VAL A 20 -0.21 -18.80 -3.00
N LEU A 21 -0.79 -17.63 -3.25
CA LEU A 21 -0.26 -16.35 -2.77
C LEU A 21 -0.27 -16.29 -1.24
N ALA A 22 -1.33 -16.80 -0.59
CA ALA A 22 -1.41 -16.88 0.85
C ALA A 22 -0.29 -17.76 1.46
N ASN A 23 -0.02 -18.91 0.86
CA ASN A 23 1.08 -19.76 1.28
C ASN A 23 2.44 -19.10 1.08
N MET A 24 2.64 -18.37 -0.03
CA MET A 24 3.87 -17.62 -0.27
C MET A 24 4.12 -16.53 0.77
N VAL A 25 3.10 -15.81 1.19
CA VAL A 25 3.23 -14.82 2.28
C VAL A 25 3.74 -15.48 3.55
N LYS A 26 3.20 -16.65 3.90
CA LYS A 26 3.67 -17.43 5.06
C LYS A 26 5.12 -17.89 4.89
N GLN A 27 5.47 -18.45 3.72
CA GLN A 27 6.82 -18.90 3.43
C GLN A 27 7.84 -17.76 3.45
N PHE A 28 7.50 -16.58 2.99
CA PHE A 28 8.37 -15.40 3.14
C PHE A 28 8.67 -15.07 4.60
N TRP A 29 7.74 -15.34 5.48
CA TRP A 29 7.95 -15.14 6.91
C TRP A 29 8.77 -16.28 7.54
N THR A 30 8.45 -17.55 7.23
CA THR A 30 9.00 -18.73 7.92
C THR A 30 10.31 -19.24 7.33
N ASP A 31 10.48 -19.17 6.02
CA ASP A 31 11.55 -19.88 5.30
C ASP A 31 12.72 -18.96 4.90
N VAL A 32 12.52 -17.64 4.99
CA VAL A 32 13.58 -16.66 4.72
C VAL A 32 14.37 -16.40 5.99
N ILE A 33 15.69 -16.49 5.89
CA ILE A 33 16.60 -16.12 6.98
C ILE A 33 16.76 -14.61 6.98
N TRP A 34 16.03 -13.94 7.87
CA TRP A 34 16.05 -12.47 7.96
C TRP A 34 17.27 -11.91 8.71
N GLY A 35 17.95 -12.74 9.51
CA GLY A 35 19.04 -12.29 10.40
C GLY A 35 18.52 -11.44 11.57
N ASP A 36 19.40 -10.61 12.13
CA ASP A 36 19.04 -9.67 13.18
C ASP A 36 18.43 -8.42 12.56
N VAL A 37 17.10 -8.31 12.58
CA VAL A 37 16.32 -7.21 11.98
C VAL A 37 15.49 -6.54 13.07
N ASP A 38 15.71 -5.24 13.29
CA ASP A 38 14.93 -4.46 14.25
C ASP A 38 13.53 -4.11 13.71
N TYR A 39 13.43 -3.87 12.40
CA TYR A 39 12.18 -3.49 11.73
C TYR A 39 12.00 -4.25 10.43
N LEU A 40 10.82 -4.80 10.22
CA LEU A 40 10.41 -5.42 8.96
C LEU A 40 9.22 -4.67 8.37
N PHE A 41 9.40 -4.15 7.17
CA PHE A 41 8.34 -3.49 6.42
C PHE A 41 7.77 -4.45 5.36
N VAL A 42 6.46 -4.60 5.36
CA VAL A 42 5.73 -5.42 4.39
C VAL A 42 4.95 -4.50 3.47
N ASP A 43 5.36 -4.43 2.21
CA ASP A 43 4.65 -3.69 1.17
C ASP A 43 3.50 -4.54 0.63
N MET A 44 2.28 -4.05 0.78
CA MET A 44 1.05 -4.77 0.47
C MET A 44 0.49 -4.35 -0.89
N PRO A 45 -0.11 -5.27 -1.65
CA PRO A 45 -0.88 -4.89 -2.82
C PRO A 45 -2.08 -4.02 -2.42
N PRO A 46 -2.60 -3.17 -3.32
CA PRO A 46 -3.74 -2.31 -3.02
C PRO A 46 -5.02 -3.12 -2.76
N GLY A 47 -5.86 -2.60 -1.88
CA GLY A 47 -7.16 -3.18 -1.57
C GLY A 47 -7.18 -4.13 -0.39
N THR A 48 -8.26 -4.92 -0.30
CA THR A 48 -8.56 -5.82 0.83
C THR A 48 -8.65 -7.29 0.39
N GLY A 49 -7.80 -7.68 -0.56
CA GLY A 49 -7.77 -9.03 -1.11
C GLY A 49 -7.12 -10.07 -0.20
N ASP A 50 -6.89 -11.26 -0.74
CA ASP A 50 -6.38 -12.42 0.01
C ASP A 50 -4.99 -12.19 0.60
N VAL A 51 -4.11 -11.44 -0.07
CA VAL A 51 -2.75 -11.20 0.40
C VAL A 51 -2.71 -10.32 1.65
N PRO A 52 -3.34 -9.13 1.68
CA PRO A 52 -3.46 -8.34 2.91
C PRO A 52 -4.13 -9.10 4.05
N LEU A 53 -5.23 -9.80 3.76
CA LEU A 53 -5.94 -10.57 4.77
C LEU A 53 -5.05 -11.67 5.38
N THR A 54 -4.34 -12.41 4.53
CA THR A 54 -3.42 -13.47 5.00
C THR A 54 -2.27 -12.90 5.82
N ALA A 55 -1.69 -11.78 5.39
CA ALA A 55 -0.64 -11.11 6.12
C ALA A 55 -1.12 -10.70 7.53
N PHE A 56 -2.30 -10.07 7.62
CA PHE A 56 -2.89 -9.65 8.90
C PHE A 56 -3.22 -10.83 9.83
N GLN A 57 -3.58 -11.99 9.28
CA GLN A 57 -3.91 -13.18 10.07
C GLN A 57 -2.69 -14.03 10.45
N SER A 58 -1.62 -13.96 9.67
CA SER A 58 -0.51 -14.92 9.78
C SER A 58 0.79 -14.30 10.26
N LEU A 59 0.95 -12.98 10.16
CA LEU A 59 2.15 -12.28 10.57
C LEU A 59 1.92 -11.51 11.89
N PRO A 60 2.91 -11.39 12.75
CA PRO A 60 2.84 -10.60 13.97
C PRO A 60 2.97 -9.11 13.66
N ILE A 61 1.96 -8.52 13.01
CA ILE A 61 1.97 -7.12 12.61
C ILE A 61 1.68 -6.23 13.81
N GLU A 62 2.60 -5.34 14.15
CA GLU A 62 2.46 -4.38 15.24
C GLU A 62 1.63 -3.16 14.85
N GLY A 63 1.57 -2.82 13.57
CA GLY A 63 0.76 -1.71 13.09
C GLY A 63 0.86 -1.50 11.59
N ILE A 64 0.01 -0.65 11.05
CA ILE A 64 -0.03 -0.32 9.62
C ILE A 64 0.14 1.18 9.39
N VAL A 65 0.81 1.50 8.29
CA VAL A 65 0.85 2.85 7.70
C VAL A 65 0.06 2.81 6.40
N ILE A 66 -0.95 3.66 6.29
CA ILE A 66 -1.78 3.75 5.08
C ILE A 66 -1.17 4.78 4.16
N VAL A 67 -0.75 4.35 2.96
CA VAL A 67 -0.26 5.25 1.91
C VAL A 67 -1.39 5.56 0.94
N THR A 68 -1.63 6.82 0.69
CA THR A 68 -2.73 7.31 -0.13
C THR A 68 -2.30 8.45 -1.07
N SER A 69 -3.19 8.83 -1.96
CA SER A 69 -3.07 10.03 -2.80
C SER A 69 -4.38 10.82 -2.77
N PRO A 70 -4.39 12.11 -3.12
CA PRO A 70 -5.57 12.99 -2.98
C PRO A 70 -6.71 12.71 -3.97
N GLN A 71 -6.70 11.57 -4.65
CA GLN A 71 -7.74 11.16 -5.61
C GLN A 71 -8.97 10.59 -4.89
N ASP A 72 -10.18 10.95 -5.33
CA ASP A 72 -11.42 10.54 -4.66
C ASP A 72 -11.67 9.03 -4.66
N LEU A 73 -11.27 8.33 -5.72
CA LEU A 73 -11.34 6.86 -5.79
C LEU A 73 -10.48 6.17 -4.74
N VAL A 74 -9.35 6.78 -4.40
CA VAL A 74 -8.42 6.23 -3.40
C VAL A 74 -9.02 6.33 -1.99
N LYS A 75 -9.81 7.35 -1.69
CA LYS A 75 -10.47 7.51 -0.37
C LYS A 75 -11.31 6.30 0.02
N MET A 76 -12.02 5.70 -0.93
CA MET A 76 -12.83 4.51 -0.66
C MET A 76 -11.97 3.27 -0.36
N ILE A 77 -10.85 3.11 -1.09
CA ILE A 77 -9.89 2.02 -0.87
C ILE A 77 -9.24 2.17 0.51
N VAL A 78 -8.81 3.38 0.86
CA VAL A 78 -8.25 3.72 2.17
C VAL A 78 -9.23 3.42 3.30
N LYS A 79 -10.51 3.82 3.14
CA LYS A 79 -11.55 3.54 4.14
C LYS A 79 -11.75 2.03 4.35
N LYS A 80 -11.74 1.24 3.26
CA LYS A 80 -11.84 -0.22 3.35
C LYS A 80 -10.64 -0.83 4.06
N ALA A 81 -9.43 -0.37 3.75
CA ALA A 81 -8.21 -0.84 4.41
C ALA A 81 -8.20 -0.49 5.89
N PHE A 82 -8.64 0.72 6.26
CA PHE A 82 -8.79 1.15 7.64
C PHE A 82 -9.79 0.26 8.40
N ASN A 83 -10.99 0.06 7.85
CA ASN A 83 -12.00 -0.79 8.46
C ASN A 83 -11.52 -2.24 8.63
N MET A 84 -10.76 -2.76 7.66
CA MET A 84 -10.17 -4.10 7.76
C MET A 84 -9.15 -4.18 8.90
N ALA A 85 -8.28 -3.19 9.04
CA ALA A 85 -7.33 -3.12 10.15
C ALA A 85 -8.04 -3.07 11.51
N GLU A 86 -9.11 -2.28 11.62
CA GLU A 86 -9.93 -2.18 12.83
C GLU A 86 -10.59 -3.53 13.17
N MET A 87 -11.19 -4.20 12.18
CA MET A 87 -11.77 -5.54 12.36
C MET A 87 -10.73 -6.57 12.83
N MET A 88 -9.50 -6.46 12.34
CA MET A 88 -8.38 -7.33 12.70
C MET A 88 -7.66 -6.88 13.98
N LYS A 89 -8.11 -5.79 14.61
CA LYS A 89 -7.53 -5.19 15.82
C LYS A 89 -6.06 -4.80 15.65
N ILE A 90 -5.67 -4.38 14.46
CA ILE A 90 -4.31 -3.90 14.16
C ILE A 90 -4.32 -2.38 14.21
N PRO A 91 -3.43 -1.75 14.99
CA PRO A 91 -3.40 -0.30 15.11
C PRO A 91 -2.94 0.38 13.81
N VAL A 92 -3.64 1.45 13.42
CA VAL A 92 -3.20 2.34 12.35
C VAL A 92 -2.24 3.37 12.94
N LEU A 93 -0.95 3.28 12.60
CA LEU A 93 0.11 4.14 13.09
C LEU A 93 0.08 5.53 12.46
N GLY A 94 -0.40 5.61 11.22
CA GLY A 94 -0.50 6.88 10.51
C GLY A 94 -0.95 6.74 9.06
N ILE A 95 -1.14 7.89 8.43
CA ILE A 95 -1.50 8.00 7.01
C ILE A 95 -0.45 8.88 6.33
N VAL A 96 0.09 8.41 5.21
CA VAL A 96 1.00 9.17 4.34
C VAL A 96 0.27 9.51 3.06
N GLU A 97 0.04 10.81 2.82
CA GLU A 97 -0.53 11.28 1.56
C GLU A 97 0.62 11.62 0.59
N ASN A 98 0.74 10.82 -0.46
CA ASN A 98 1.68 11.05 -1.55
C ASN A 98 1.01 11.83 -2.69
N TYR A 99 1.81 12.48 -3.55
CA TYR A 99 1.32 13.31 -4.67
C TYR A 99 0.39 14.46 -4.27
N SER A 100 0.52 14.98 -3.06
CA SER A 100 -0.33 16.06 -2.56
C SER A 100 -0.08 17.41 -3.24
N TYR A 101 1.09 17.60 -3.84
CA TYR A 101 1.43 18.79 -4.62
C TYR A 101 2.45 18.50 -5.70
N VAL A 102 2.49 19.39 -6.70
CA VAL A 102 3.53 19.46 -7.73
C VAL A 102 4.23 20.81 -7.62
N LYS A 103 5.56 20.83 -7.65
CA LYS A 103 6.32 22.09 -7.76
C LYS A 103 6.36 22.54 -9.21
N CYS A 104 5.98 23.80 -9.45
CA CYS A 104 6.14 24.42 -10.75
C CYS A 104 7.63 24.50 -11.12
N PRO A 105 8.07 23.99 -12.28
CA PRO A 105 9.48 24.02 -12.67
C PRO A 105 10.00 25.45 -12.89
N ASP A 106 9.15 26.40 -13.27
CA ASP A 106 9.54 27.76 -13.60
C ASP A 106 9.64 28.67 -12.37
N CYS A 107 8.68 28.60 -11.45
CA CYS A 107 8.60 29.53 -10.31
C CYS A 107 8.72 28.85 -8.94
N GLY A 108 8.86 27.52 -8.87
CA GLY A 108 8.99 26.77 -7.62
C GLY A 108 7.71 26.73 -6.75
N LYS A 109 6.60 27.34 -7.19
CA LYS A 109 5.36 27.40 -6.44
C LYS A 109 4.72 26.01 -6.32
N GLU A 110 4.28 25.64 -5.12
CA GLU A 110 3.56 24.40 -4.88
C GLU A 110 2.11 24.49 -5.38
N ILE A 111 1.75 23.59 -6.30
CA ILE A 111 0.40 23.45 -6.84
C ILE A 111 -0.20 22.20 -6.23
N LYS A 112 -1.21 22.35 -5.38
CA LYS A 112 -1.91 21.21 -4.76
C LYS A 112 -2.62 20.38 -5.82
N SER A 113 -2.35 19.08 -5.82
CA SER A 113 -2.83 18.10 -6.81
C SER A 113 -4.31 17.69 -6.61
N SER A 114 -5.03 18.26 -5.65
CA SER A 114 -6.43 17.89 -5.44
C SER A 114 -7.33 18.42 -6.57
N VAL A 115 -8.20 17.57 -7.09
CA VAL A 115 -9.22 17.93 -8.12
C VAL A 115 -10.04 19.15 -7.71
N ARG A 116 -10.19 19.39 -6.41
CA ARG A 116 -10.84 20.60 -5.85
C ARG A 116 -10.12 21.90 -6.23
N ALA A 117 -8.80 21.90 -6.36
CA ALA A 117 -8.03 23.08 -6.74
C ALA A 117 -8.19 23.43 -8.23
N ILE A 118 -8.47 22.44 -9.07
CA ILE A 118 -8.70 22.62 -10.51
C ILE A 118 -10.11 23.19 -10.73
N LEU A 119 -11.10 22.68 -10.02
CA LEU A 119 -12.50 23.16 -10.14
C LEU A 119 -12.69 24.59 -9.61
N MET A 120 -11.95 25.02 -8.59
CA MET A 120 -12.00 26.40 -8.10
C MET A 120 -11.36 27.40 -9.07
N ARG A 121 -10.43 26.99 -9.93
CA ARG A 121 -9.85 27.87 -10.96
C ARG A 121 -10.75 28.05 -12.17
N SER A 122 -11.57 27.06 -12.52
CA SER A 122 -12.52 27.16 -13.65
C SER A 122 -13.76 27.99 -13.33
N GLN A 123 -14.01 28.34 -12.07
CA GLN A 123 -15.12 29.22 -11.66
C GLN A 123 -14.69 30.69 -11.49
N GLN A 124 -13.40 31.00 -11.69
CA GLN A 124 -12.86 32.37 -11.61
C GLN A 124 -12.42 32.94 -12.97
N SER A 125 -12.82 32.29 -14.08
CA SER A 125 -12.55 32.81 -15.45
C SER A 125 -13.83 33.25 -16.11
#